data_79bc6198ef1a6ea4e75fc5ccfc7de2c5
#
_entry.id   79bc6198ef1a6ea4e75fc5ccfc7de2c5
#
_cell.length_a   1.000
_cell.length_b   1.000
_cell.length_c   1.000
_cell.angle_alpha   90.00
_cell.angle_beta   90.00
_cell.angle_gamma   90.00
#
_symmetry.space_group_name_H-M   'P 1'
#
loop_
_entity.id
_entity.type
_entity.pdbx_description
1 polymer ?
#
loop_
_entity_poly.entity_id
_entity_poly.type
_entity_poly.pdbx_seq_one_letter_code
_entity_poly.pdbx_strand_id
1 'polypeptide(L)'
;MAELPQGWEARGREATLFRRFTFERYAQTRDFVDAVSALTQAEGRHPQNINFGPAYVNVTLDPTPAGEPDVALAAGINALYRPTGA
;
A
#
# COMPACT_ATOMS: atom_id res chain seq x y z
N MET A 1 6.48 -21.15 -1.22
CA MET A 1 6.72 -19.80 -0.75
C MET A 1 5.86 -18.82 -1.51
N ALA A 2 5.08 -18.03 -0.81
CA ALA A 2 4.21 -17.08 -1.48
C ALA A 2 5.02 -15.90 -2.01
N GLU A 3 4.76 -15.52 -3.23
CA GLU A 3 5.36 -14.32 -3.80
C GLU A 3 4.62 -13.10 -3.29
N LEU A 4 5.36 -12.03 -3.04
CA LEU A 4 4.74 -10.77 -2.66
C LEU A 4 4.17 -10.07 -3.89
N PRO A 5 3.09 -9.30 -3.74
CA PRO A 5 2.61 -8.47 -4.84
C PRO A 5 3.71 -7.55 -5.35
N GLN A 6 3.63 -7.18 -6.62
CA GLN A 6 4.66 -6.40 -7.28
C GLN A 6 4.99 -5.12 -6.51
N GLY A 7 6.28 -4.87 -6.33
CA GLY A 7 6.77 -3.64 -5.72
C GLY A 7 6.82 -3.64 -4.20
N TRP A 8 6.20 -4.62 -3.56
CA TRP A 8 6.22 -4.71 -2.11
C TRP A 8 7.41 -5.51 -1.63
N GLU A 9 7.95 -5.11 -0.48
CA GLU A 9 9.04 -5.85 0.14
C GLU A 9 8.71 -6.11 1.61
N ALA A 10 9.17 -7.25 2.10
CA ALA A 10 9.02 -7.59 3.51
C ALA A 10 10.15 -6.92 4.29
N ARG A 11 9.82 -6.32 5.42
CA ARG A 11 10.80 -5.64 6.26
C ARG A 11 10.73 -6.18 7.67
N GLY A 12 11.90 -6.38 8.26
CA GLY A 12 12.02 -6.84 9.63
C GLY A 12 11.59 -8.28 9.79
N ARG A 13 11.38 -8.67 11.05
CA ARG A 13 11.05 -10.05 11.40
C ARG A 13 9.56 -10.32 11.42
N GLU A 14 8.76 -9.27 11.34
CA GLU A 14 7.34 -9.36 11.65
C GLU A 14 6.45 -9.41 10.42
N ALA A 15 7.02 -9.75 9.26
CA ALA A 15 6.24 -9.84 8.03
C ALA A 15 5.55 -8.53 7.65
N THR A 16 6.16 -7.41 8.03
CA THR A 16 5.70 -6.08 7.65
C THR A 16 6.00 -5.85 6.18
N LEU A 17 5.02 -5.32 5.44
CA LEU A 17 5.20 -5.02 4.02
C LEU A 17 5.36 -3.53 3.82
N PHE A 18 6.22 -3.17 2.88
CA PHE A 18 6.46 -1.77 2.53
C PHE A 18 6.47 -1.60 1.02
N ARG A 19 5.88 -0.52 0.55
CA ARG A 19 6.04 -0.09 -0.84
C ARG A 19 5.97 1.41 -0.95
N ARG A 20 6.82 1.97 -1.83
CA ARG A 20 6.75 3.37 -2.23
C ARG A 20 6.10 3.46 -3.60
N PHE A 21 5.07 4.29 -3.71
CA PHE A 21 4.40 4.59 -4.97
C PHE A 21 4.80 5.99 -5.42
N THR A 22 5.06 6.15 -6.70
CA THR A 22 5.46 7.46 -7.24
C THR A 22 4.45 7.93 -8.28
N PHE A 23 4.31 9.25 -8.40
CA PHE A 23 3.34 9.88 -9.27
C PHE A 23 3.96 11.08 -9.96
N GLU A 24 3.35 11.51 -11.05
CA GLU A 24 3.82 12.68 -11.78
C GLU A 24 3.21 13.98 -11.25
N ARG A 25 2.01 13.89 -10.66
CA ARG A 25 1.29 15.08 -10.19
C ARG A 25 0.76 14.87 -8.78
N TYR A 26 0.66 15.97 -8.06
CA TYR A 26 0.11 15.93 -6.71
C TYR A 26 -1.34 15.45 -6.68
N ALA A 27 -2.14 15.81 -7.66
CA ALA A 27 -3.53 15.35 -7.71
C ALA A 27 -3.62 13.83 -7.77
N GLN A 28 -2.72 13.18 -8.50
CA GLN A 28 -2.68 11.72 -8.56
C GLN A 28 -2.30 11.12 -7.21
N THR A 29 -1.35 11.76 -6.54
CA THR A 29 -0.93 11.33 -5.19
C THR A 29 -2.10 11.39 -4.22
N ARG A 30 -2.84 12.51 -4.21
CA ARG A 30 -4.00 12.68 -3.35
C ARG A 30 -5.09 11.67 -3.64
N ASP A 31 -5.39 11.46 -4.93
CA ASP A 31 -6.41 10.50 -5.32
C ASP A 31 -6.04 9.09 -4.85
N PHE A 32 -4.76 8.74 -4.95
CA PHE A 32 -4.31 7.44 -4.51
C PHE A 32 -4.47 7.28 -2.99
N VAL A 33 -4.08 8.29 -2.22
CA VAL A 33 -4.23 8.24 -0.76
C VAL A 33 -5.70 8.08 -0.38
N ASP A 34 -6.59 8.82 -1.04
CA ASP A 34 -8.02 8.72 -0.78
C ASP A 34 -8.57 7.34 -1.13
N ALA A 35 -8.11 6.78 -2.25
CA ALA A 35 -8.55 5.45 -2.67
C ALA A 35 -8.07 4.37 -1.70
N VAL A 36 -6.83 4.48 -1.22
CA VAL A 36 -6.30 3.54 -0.22
C VAL A 36 -7.10 3.63 1.06
N SER A 37 -7.44 4.85 1.50
CA SER A 37 -8.26 5.03 2.70
C SER A 37 -9.62 4.36 2.56
N ALA A 38 -10.25 4.50 1.40
CA ALA A 38 -11.55 3.87 1.15
C ALA A 38 -11.43 2.35 1.17
N LEU A 39 -10.38 1.82 0.56
CA LEU A 39 -10.16 0.37 0.53
C LEU A 39 -9.95 -0.18 1.94
N THR A 40 -9.10 0.48 2.74
CA THR A 40 -8.80 -0.01 4.09
C THR A 40 -10.02 0.05 4.98
N GLN A 41 -10.86 1.06 4.83
CA GLN A 41 -12.12 1.13 5.57
C GLN A 41 -13.06 -0.01 5.17
N ALA A 42 -13.15 -0.29 3.88
CA ALA A 42 -14.02 -1.38 3.39
C ALA A 42 -13.54 -2.73 3.89
N GLU A 43 -12.22 -2.92 3.98
CA GLU A 43 -11.63 -4.19 4.41
C GLU A 43 -11.54 -4.33 5.92
N GLY A 44 -11.76 -3.24 6.65
CA GLY A 44 -11.65 -3.25 8.10
C GLY A 44 -10.22 -3.40 8.61
N ARG A 45 -9.23 -3.15 7.77
CA ARG A 45 -7.82 -3.22 8.12
C ARG A 45 -7.15 -1.91 7.75
N HIS A 46 -6.30 -1.41 8.63
CA HIS A 46 -5.63 -0.14 8.42
C HIS A 46 -4.13 -0.35 8.25
N PRO A 47 -3.47 0.41 7.38
CA PRO A 47 -2.02 0.36 7.29
C PRO A 47 -1.39 0.79 8.61
N GLN A 48 -0.20 0.24 8.89
CA GLN A 48 0.58 0.70 10.03
C GLN A 48 0.92 2.17 9.87
N ASN A 49 1.28 2.57 8.67
CA ASN A 49 1.67 3.93 8.39
C ASN A 49 1.48 4.25 6.91
N ILE A 50 1.00 5.45 6.64
CA ILE A 50 1.01 6.03 5.29
C ILE A 50 1.62 7.42 5.45
N ASN A 51 2.70 7.69 4.72
CA ASN A 51 3.17 9.06 4.61
C ASN A 51 3.36 9.39 3.14
N PHE A 52 3.20 10.64 2.79
CA PHE A 52 3.28 11.02 1.40
C PHE A 52 3.78 12.46 1.25
N GLY A 53 4.38 12.70 0.09
CA GLY A 53 4.78 14.02 -0.33
C GLY A 53 4.02 14.41 -1.60
N PRO A 54 4.51 15.41 -2.32
CA PRO A 54 3.79 15.86 -3.53
C PRO A 54 3.72 14.81 -4.64
N ALA A 55 4.68 13.90 -4.69
CA ALA A 55 4.79 12.96 -5.82
C ALA A 55 5.05 11.52 -5.38
N TYR A 56 4.84 11.19 -4.11
CA TYR A 56 5.06 9.83 -3.63
C TYR A 56 4.14 9.50 -2.46
N VAL A 57 3.90 8.19 -2.29
CA VAL A 57 3.18 7.65 -1.13
C VAL A 57 3.95 6.45 -0.64
N ASN A 58 4.30 6.44 0.64
CA ASN A 58 4.93 5.28 1.29
C ASN A 58 3.88 4.59 2.14
N VAL A 59 3.70 3.30 1.92
CA VAL A 59 2.71 2.51 2.65
C VAL A 59 3.40 1.38 3.39
N THR A 60 3.12 1.26 4.67
CA THR A 60 3.62 0.17 5.52
C THR A 60 2.41 -0.60 6.05
N LEU A 61 2.40 -1.91 5.85
CA LEU A 61 1.30 -2.77 6.29
C LEU A 61 1.75 -3.71 7.38
N ASP A 62 0.98 -3.77 8.45
CA ASP A 62 1.21 -4.75 9.52
C ASP A 62 0.89 -6.15 9.03
N PRO A 63 1.48 -7.18 9.67
CA PRO A 63 1.08 -8.56 9.41
C PRO A 63 -0.40 -8.77 9.72
N THR A 64 -0.96 -9.81 9.11
CA THR A 64 -2.32 -10.24 9.46
C THR A 64 -2.36 -10.75 10.90
N PRO A 65 -3.55 -10.94 11.49
CA PRO A 65 -3.65 -11.55 12.82
C PRO A 65 -2.96 -12.90 12.94
N ALA A 66 -2.80 -13.63 11.82
CA ALA A 66 -2.08 -14.89 11.81
C ALA A 66 -0.56 -14.71 11.75
N GLY A 67 -0.06 -13.49 11.69
CA GLY A 67 1.38 -13.20 11.66
C GLY A 67 2.00 -13.34 10.28
N GLU A 68 1.18 -13.35 9.23
CA GLU A 68 1.65 -13.47 7.85
C GLU A 68 1.61 -12.12 7.15
N PRO A 69 2.40 -11.94 6.07
CA PRO A 69 2.30 -10.70 5.29
C PRO A 69 0.89 -10.52 4.76
N ASP A 70 0.39 -9.28 4.81
CA ASP A 70 -0.97 -8.99 4.32
C ASP A 70 -0.96 -8.83 2.80
N VAL A 71 -0.77 -9.94 2.11
CA VAL A 71 -0.67 -10.00 0.66
C VAL A 71 -1.96 -9.53 0.00
N ALA A 72 -3.10 -9.89 0.58
CA ALA A 72 -4.39 -9.51 0.01
C ALA A 72 -4.58 -7.99 0.00
N LEU A 73 -4.24 -7.33 1.12
CA LEU A 73 -4.36 -5.87 1.18
C LEU A 73 -3.35 -5.20 0.25
N ALA A 74 -2.11 -5.71 0.21
CA ALA A 74 -1.09 -5.17 -0.69
C ALA A 74 -1.51 -5.27 -2.16
N ALA A 75 -2.09 -6.41 -2.55
CA ALA A 75 -2.58 -6.59 -3.91
C ALA A 75 -3.74 -5.64 -4.21
N GLY A 76 -4.64 -5.44 -3.25
CA GLY A 76 -5.74 -4.49 -3.42
C GLY A 76 -5.24 -3.07 -3.61
N ILE A 77 -4.22 -2.67 -2.87
CA ILE A 77 -3.63 -1.35 -3.02
C ILE A 77 -2.95 -1.21 -4.38
N ASN A 78 -2.24 -2.25 -4.82
CA ASN A 78 -1.63 -2.24 -6.15
C ASN A 78 -2.66 -1.99 -7.25
N ALA A 79 -3.84 -2.57 -7.11
CA ALA A 79 -4.90 -2.41 -8.10
C ALA A 79 -5.38 -0.97 -8.24
N LEU A 80 -5.13 -0.15 -7.23
CA LEU A 80 -5.50 1.26 -7.24
C LEU A 80 -4.45 2.15 -7.89
N TYR A 81 -3.26 1.62 -8.11
CA TYR A 81 -2.13 2.42 -8.56
C TYR A 81 -2.23 2.77 -10.05
N ARG A 82 -2.23 4.06 -10.35
CA ARG A 82 -2.32 4.59 -11.72
C ARG A 82 -1.27 5.66 -11.90
N PRO A 83 0.01 5.29 -12.08
CA PRO A 83 1.10 6.28 -12.09
C PRO A 83 1.03 7.26 -13.24
N THR A 84 0.45 6.87 -14.36
CA THR A 84 0.38 7.74 -15.53
C THR A 84 -0.92 8.51 -15.63
N GLY A 85 -1.82 8.34 -14.70
CA GLY A 85 -3.08 9.06 -14.67
C GLY A 85 -4.04 8.69 -15.78
N ALA A 86 -3.80 7.61 -16.44
CA ALA A 86 -4.67 7.17 -17.54
C ALA A 86 -5.96 6.58 -17.00
#